data_6e0837c02605b7ac1c4ef7c275314b07
#
_entry.id   6e0837c02605b7ac1c4ef7c275314b07
#
_cell.length_a   1.000
_cell.length_b   1.000
_cell.length_c   1.000
_cell.angle_alpha   90.00
_cell.angle_beta   90.00
_cell.angle_gamma   90.00
#
_symmetry.space_group_name_H-M   'P 1'
#
loop_
_entity.id
_entity.type
_entity.pdbx_description
1 polymer ?
#
loop_
_entity_poly.entity_id
_entity_poly.type
_entity_poly.pdbx_seq_one_letter_code
_entity_poly.pdbx_strand_id
1 'polypeptide(L)'
;MVMDMAFVKADLDKEKNELNKLVSEEESARKAYEEFQARIALQQQLVQMRKAEHMTQSDVAHAAGLSQQAVSRIEKGAGATINSLIKYLTGIGYGIELKKV
;
A
#
# COMPACT_ATOMS: atom_id res chain seq x y z
N MET A 1 -23.96 -48.48 2.17
CA MET A 1 -22.52 -48.34 1.94
C MET A 1 -22.19 -47.55 0.68
N VAL A 2 -22.80 -47.88 -0.46
CA VAL A 2 -22.52 -47.13 -1.70
C VAL A 2 -22.99 -45.69 -1.60
N MET A 3 -24.12 -45.45 -0.96
CA MET A 3 -24.63 -44.11 -0.70
C MET A 3 -23.71 -43.31 0.21
N ASP A 4 -23.15 -43.94 1.23
CA ASP A 4 -22.23 -43.29 2.15
C ASP A 4 -20.94 -42.87 1.46
N MET A 5 -20.41 -43.69 0.55
CA MET A 5 -19.22 -43.35 -0.23
C MET A 5 -19.47 -42.18 -1.17
N ALA A 6 -20.63 -42.13 -1.82
CA ALA A 6 -20.99 -41.01 -2.68
C ALA A 6 -21.18 -39.72 -1.90
N PHE A 7 -21.80 -39.80 -0.72
CA PHE A 7 -21.97 -38.65 0.16
C PHE A 7 -20.63 -38.11 0.68
N VAL A 8 -19.75 -38.99 1.12
CA VAL A 8 -18.41 -38.61 1.59
C VAL A 8 -17.61 -37.93 0.48
N LYS A 9 -17.71 -38.41 -0.75
CA LYS A 9 -17.04 -37.80 -1.89
C LYS A 9 -17.56 -36.39 -2.15
N ALA A 10 -18.87 -36.19 -2.07
CA ALA A 10 -19.47 -34.86 -2.24
C ALA A 10 -19.03 -33.91 -1.13
N ASP A 11 -18.98 -34.39 0.11
CA ASP A 11 -18.49 -33.60 1.25
C ASP A 11 -17.03 -33.21 1.10
N LEU A 12 -16.18 -34.12 0.64
CA LEU A 12 -14.76 -33.85 0.41
C LEU A 12 -14.56 -32.77 -0.66
N ASP A 13 -15.32 -32.83 -1.74
CA ASP A 13 -15.26 -31.81 -2.80
C ASP A 13 -15.72 -30.46 -2.27
N LYS A 14 -16.74 -30.43 -1.45
CA LYS A 14 -17.25 -29.21 -0.81
C LYS A 14 -16.22 -28.62 0.17
N GLU A 15 -15.64 -29.47 1.00
CA GLU A 15 -14.58 -29.08 1.95
C GLU A 15 -13.37 -28.55 1.22
N LYS A 16 -12.98 -29.17 0.13
CA LYS A 16 -11.85 -28.71 -0.69
C LYS A 16 -12.12 -27.34 -1.28
N ASN A 17 -13.33 -27.09 -1.78
CA ASN A 17 -13.72 -25.80 -2.30
C ASN A 17 -13.74 -24.73 -1.20
N GLU A 18 -14.23 -25.07 -0.02
CA GLU A 18 -14.23 -24.17 1.13
C GLU A 18 -12.80 -23.84 1.58
N LEU A 19 -11.91 -24.83 1.63
CA LEU A 19 -10.50 -24.63 1.96
C LEU A 19 -9.81 -23.75 0.94
N ASN A 20 -10.04 -23.97 -0.35
CA ASN A 20 -9.47 -23.15 -1.41
C ASN A 20 -9.94 -21.70 -1.29
N LYS A 21 -11.20 -21.49 -0.94
CA LYS A 21 -11.75 -20.16 -0.70
C LYS A 21 -11.09 -19.48 0.50
N LEU A 22 -10.92 -20.19 1.60
CA LEU A 22 -10.26 -19.66 2.80
C LEU A 22 -8.80 -19.31 2.53
N VAL A 23 -8.07 -20.15 1.81
CA VAL A 23 -6.68 -19.87 1.41
C VAL A 23 -6.60 -18.63 0.54
N SER A 24 -7.52 -18.49 -0.42
CA SER A 24 -7.59 -17.31 -1.29
C SER A 24 -7.90 -16.03 -0.50
N GLU A 25 -8.82 -16.09 0.46
CA GLU A 25 -9.15 -14.97 1.34
C GLU A 25 -7.97 -14.60 2.23
N GLU A 26 -7.26 -15.59 2.76
CA GLU A 26 -6.08 -15.37 3.60
C GLU A 26 -4.93 -14.74 2.81
N GLU A 27 -4.69 -15.20 1.58
CA GLU A 27 -3.68 -14.60 0.69
C GLU A 27 -4.04 -13.17 0.33
N SER A 28 -5.32 -12.91 0.06
CA SER A 28 -5.83 -11.58 -0.24
C SER A 28 -5.63 -10.63 0.93
N ALA A 29 -5.94 -11.10 2.14
CA ALA A 29 -5.75 -10.34 3.38
C ALA A 29 -4.27 -10.05 3.63
N ARG A 30 -3.38 -11.02 3.37
CA ARG A 30 -1.95 -10.85 3.52
C ARG A 30 -1.41 -9.80 2.56
N LYS A 31 -1.83 -9.84 1.29
CA LYS A 31 -1.45 -8.83 0.30
C LYS A 31 -1.89 -7.44 0.71
N ALA A 32 -3.14 -7.32 1.17
CA ALA A 32 -3.67 -6.04 1.63
C ALA A 32 -2.88 -5.50 2.82
N TYR A 33 -2.49 -6.36 3.74
CA TYR A 33 -1.66 -6.01 4.88
C TYR A 33 -0.26 -5.54 4.45
N GLU A 34 0.38 -6.26 3.53
CA GLU A 34 1.69 -5.89 3.00
C GLU A 34 1.64 -4.55 2.28
N GLU A 35 0.61 -4.30 1.48
CA GLU A 35 0.41 -3.02 0.80
C GLU A 35 0.19 -1.89 1.80
N PHE A 36 -0.59 -2.15 2.85
CA PHE A 36 -0.81 -1.19 3.92
C PHE A 36 0.50 -0.84 4.63
N GLN A 37 1.31 -1.84 4.96
CA GLN A 37 2.60 -1.64 5.61
C GLN A 37 3.56 -0.84 4.72
N ALA A 38 3.59 -1.13 3.43
CA ALA A 38 4.42 -0.40 2.48
C ALA A 38 3.99 1.08 2.37
N ARG A 39 2.67 1.33 2.39
CA ARG A 39 2.12 2.68 2.36
C ARG A 39 2.52 3.47 3.61
N ILE A 40 2.37 2.85 4.79
CA ILE A 40 2.75 3.50 6.05
C ILE A 40 4.26 3.78 6.07
N ALA A 41 5.09 2.84 5.63
CA ALA A 41 6.53 3.02 5.56
C ALA A 41 6.91 4.19 4.65
N LEU A 42 6.26 4.29 3.49
CA LEU A 42 6.49 5.40 2.54
C LEU A 42 6.10 6.74 3.16
N GLN A 43 4.93 6.82 3.80
CA GLN A 43 4.48 8.05 4.46
C GLN A 43 5.48 8.52 5.51
N GLN A 44 5.93 7.62 6.36
CA GLN A 44 6.91 7.92 7.40
C GLN A 44 8.23 8.39 6.78
N GLN A 45 8.67 7.74 5.73
CA GLN A 45 9.90 8.07 5.03
C GLN A 45 9.82 9.47 4.40
N LEU A 46 8.70 9.82 3.79
CA LEU A 46 8.51 11.16 3.21
C LEU A 46 8.62 12.25 4.26
N VAL A 47 7.96 12.07 5.40
CA VAL A 47 8.01 13.04 6.50
C VAL A 47 9.42 13.15 7.07
N GLN A 48 10.10 12.02 7.26
CA GLN A 48 11.48 12.00 7.78
C GLN A 48 12.44 12.72 6.83
N MET A 49 12.33 12.47 5.52
CA MET A 49 13.17 13.12 4.51
C MET A 49 12.94 14.63 4.48
N ARG A 50 11.66 15.05 4.53
CA ARG A 50 11.32 16.48 4.59
C ARG A 50 11.94 17.14 5.82
N LYS A 51 11.81 16.51 6.98
CA LYS A 51 12.35 17.04 8.24
C LYS A 51 13.88 17.06 8.23
N ALA A 52 14.51 16.06 7.62
CA ALA A 52 15.97 16.02 7.47
C ALA A 52 16.49 17.20 6.64
N GLU A 53 15.68 17.70 5.72
CA GLU A 53 15.99 18.88 4.91
C GLU A 53 15.57 20.19 5.59
N HIS A 54 15.11 20.12 6.84
CA HIS A 54 14.65 21.28 7.62
C HIS A 54 13.52 22.04 6.96
N MET A 55 12.64 21.35 6.24
CA MET A 55 11.52 21.96 5.51
C MET A 55 10.19 21.68 6.23
N THR A 56 9.34 22.70 6.28
CA THR A 56 7.95 22.55 6.70
C THR A 56 7.11 22.07 5.51
N GLN A 57 5.87 21.64 5.77
CA GLN A 57 4.94 21.32 4.70
C GLN A 57 4.73 22.50 3.75
N SER A 58 4.68 23.72 4.30
CA SER A 58 4.56 24.94 3.51
C SER A 58 5.78 25.15 2.62
N ASP A 59 6.97 24.90 3.12
CA ASP A 59 8.20 25.03 2.34
C ASP A 59 8.21 24.04 1.16
N VAL A 60 7.79 22.81 1.39
CA VAL A 60 7.70 21.80 0.33
C VAL A 60 6.66 22.19 -0.71
N ALA A 61 5.50 22.65 -0.26
CA ALA A 61 4.43 23.12 -1.15
C ALA A 61 4.94 24.20 -2.10
N HIS A 62 5.65 25.17 -1.57
CA HIS A 62 6.24 26.26 -2.36
C HIS A 62 7.30 25.72 -3.33
N ALA A 63 8.23 24.91 -2.86
CA ALA A 63 9.31 24.37 -3.70
C ALA A 63 8.79 23.40 -4.77
N ALA A 64 7.76 22.64 -4.48
CA ALA A 64 7.20 21.62 -5.37
C ALA A 64 6.13 22.18 -6.32
N GLY A 65 5.68 23.41 -6.12
CA GLY A 65 4.55 23.96 -6.88
C GLY A 65 3.24 23.26 -6.56
N LEU A 66 3.07 22.85 -5.31
CA LEU A 66 1.86 22.18 -4.80
C LEU A 66 1.18 23.07 -3.76
N SER A 67 -0.11 22.80 -3.50
CA SER A 67 -0.78 23.41 -2.36
C SER A 67 -0.34 22.73 -1.07
N GLN A 68 -0.43 23.42 0.05
CA GLN A 68 -0.12 22.83 1.36
C GLN A 68 -1.05 21.66 1.66
N GLN A 69 -2.32 21.72 1.23
CA GLN A 69 -3.27 20.64 1.37
C GLN A 69 -2.83 19.40 0.58
N ALA A 70 -2.29 19.58 -0.62
CA ALA A 70 -1.77 18.48 -1.43
C ALA A 70 -0.58 17.83 -0.74
N VAL A 71 0.34 18.60 -0.18
CA VAL A 71 1.47 18.09 0.58
C VAL A 71 1.00 17.29 1.79
N SER A 72 0.05 17.82 2.54
CA SER A 72 -0.54 17.13 3.69
C SER A 72 -1.18 15.79 3.29
N ARG A 73 -1.91 15.75 2.18
CA ARG A 73 -2.54 14.53 1.67
C ARG A 73 -1.50 13.49 1.25
N ILE A 74 -0.43 13.92 0.59
CA ILE A 74 0.67 13.03 0.20
C ILE A 74 1.27 12.37 1.44
N GLU A 75 1.54 13.15 2.47
CA GLU A 75 2.13 12.65 3.72
C GLU A 75 1.19 11.76 4.52
N LYS A 76 -0.13 11.90 4.33
CA LYS A 76 -1.15 11.04 4.94
C LYS A 76 -1.52 9.84 4.07
N GLY A 77 -0.98 9.76 2.86
CA GLY A 77 -1.29 8.69 1.94
C GLY A 77 -2.71 8.76 1.36
N ALA A 78 -3.33 9.91 1.36
CA ALA A 78 -4.71 10.10 0.95
C ALA A 78 -4.81 10.57 -0.51
N GLY A 79 -4.77 9.61 -1.45
CA GLY A 79 -5.07 9.87 -2.85
C GLY A 79 -4.01 10.67 -3.61
N ALA A 80 -2.76 10.53 -3.26
CA ALA A 80 -1.68 11.16 -3.99
C ALA A 80 -1.53 10.55 -5.38
N THR A 81 -1.41 11.39 -6.41
CA THR A 81 -1.07 10.93 -7.75
C THR A 81 0.44 10.74 -7.87
N ILE A 82 0.87 9.92 -8.84
CA ILE A 82 2.30 9.73 -9.13
C ILE A 82 2.95 11.08 -9.44
N ASN A 83 2.26 11.91 -10.21
CA ASN A 83 2.78 13.21 -10.60
C ASN A 83 3.01 14.13 -9.39
N SER A 84 2.06 14.19 -8.46
CA SER A 84 2.20 14.99 -7.24
C SER A 84 3.29 14.45 -6.32
N LEU A 85 3.45 13.12 -6.26
CA LEU A 85 4.52 12.50 -5.48
C LEU A 85 5.90 12.85 -6.06
N ILE A 86 6.04 12.82 -7.38
CA ILE A 86 7.28 13.21 -8.06
C ILE A 86 7.60 14.68 -7.77
N LYS A 87 6.60 15.56 -7.85
CA LYS A 87 6.78 16.98 -7.52
C LYS A 87 7.23 17.17 -6.08
N TYR A 88 6.60 16.45 -5.15
CA TYR A 88 6.97 16.50 -3.74
C TYR A 88 8.44 16.11 -3.55
N LEU A 89 8.85 14.96 -4.10
CA LEU A 89 10.22 14.47 -3.95
C LEU A 89 11.24 15.41 -4.58
N THR A 90 10.95 15.90 -5.78
CA THR A 90 11.83 16.87 -6.46
C THR A 90 11.93 18.15 -5.62
N GLY A 91 10.84 18.60 -5.01
CA GLY A 91 10.83 19.78 -4.17
C GLY A 91 11.72 19.68 -2.93
N ILE A 92 11.88 18.47 -2.37
CA ILE A 92 12.80 18.25 -1.24
C ILE A 92 14.19 17.79 -1.67
N GLY A 93 14.45 17.70 -2.98
CA GLY A 93 15.76 17.35 -3.51
C GLY A 93 16.01 15.86 -3.67
N TYR A 94 14.95 15.05 -3.76
CA TYR A 94 15.07 13.59 -3.90
C TYR A 94 14.54 13.14 -5.25
N GLY A 95 15.05 12.01 -5.73
CA GLY A 95 14.55 11.30 -6.89
C GLY A 95 13.95 9.96 -6.49
N ILE A 96 13.30 9.30 -7.43
CA ILE A 96 12.78 7.95 -7.23
C ILE A 96 13.73 6.95 -7.88
N GLU A 97 14.14 5.97 -7.11
CA GLU A 97 14.93 4.84 -7.59
C GLU A 97 14.21 3.56 -7.24
N LEU A 98 14.01 2.69 -8.24
CA LEU A 98 13.31 1.42 -8.04
C LEU A 98 14.33 0.34 -7.72
N LYS A 99 14.06 -0.38 -6.64
CA LYS A 99 14.91 -1.46 -6.18
C LYS A 99 14.14 -2.77 -6.22
N LYS A 100 14.80 -3.81 -6.76
CA LYS A 100 14.22 -5.15 -6.76
C LYS A 100 14.22 -5.70 -5.34
N VAL A 101 13.07 -6.20 -4.95
CA VAL A 101 12.88 -6.79 -3.61
C VAL A 101 13.38 -8.23 -3.58
#